data_5cb27662ab515b7886e3e2dc609757d3
#
_entry.id   5cb27662ab515b7886e3e2dc609757d3
#
_cell.length_a   1.000
_cell.length_b   1.000
_cell.length_c   1.000
_cell.angle_alpha   90.00
_cell.angle_beta   90.00
_cell.angle_gamma   90.00
#
_symmetry.space_group_name_H-M   'P 1'
#
loop_
_entity.id
_entity.type
_entity.pdbx_description
1 polymer ?
#
loop_
_entity_poly.entity_id
_entity_poly.type
_entity_poly.pdbx_seq_one_letter_code
_entity_poly.pdbx_strand_id
1 'polypeptide(L)'
;MDDKLVPYPEFASRVNHACDNNPKIPDGWGRQAYVQAQFEKAGIPLSRQSVNRWFQGYSVPRLKKLNFLAKVLDVDEGWLVFGAMPEGEHHRKTRHPIDISGAIQLVTGLLTMDGAICAFAEPNDEAGLHFRTVYKGRHFRCHCVAADTTDEGYRVVVSPNYANLTTFIVVRYEGWDFRIFKIVPGVIKSTGEHRGGFVTLDFTISKEAVIVGGEEFPRIQSVSDLLV
;
A
#
# COMPACT_ATOMS: atom_id res chain seq x y z
N MET A 1 -28.98 24.19 4.02
CA MET A 1 -28.61 22.76 4.03
C MET A 1 -27.41 22.67 4.95
N ASP A 2 -27.59 22.14 6.17
CA ASP A 2 -26.51 21.97 7.10
C ASP A 2 -25.55 20.92 6.52
N ASP A 3 -24.37 21.36 6.10
CA ASP A 3 -23.27 20.53 5.70
C ASP A 3 -22.75 19.82 6.96
N LYS A 4 -23.37 18.69 7.31
CA LYS A 4 -22.95 17.90 8.47
C LYS A 4 -21.55 17.40 8.22
N LEU A 5 -20.57 18.08 8.81
CA LEU A 5 -19.16 17.70 8.79
C LEU A 5 -19.05 16.20 9.13
N VAL A 6 -18.53 15.41 8.19
CA VAL A 6 -18.26 13.99 8.39
C VAL A 6 -16.96 13.88 9.19
N PRO A 7 -16.97 13.41 10.45
CA PRO A 7 -15.79 13.51 11.31
C PRO A 7 -14.64 12.54 10.94
N TYR A 8 -14.94 11.45 10.21
CA TYR A 8 -13.97 10.42 9.86
C TYR A 8 -14.09 10.00 8.38
N PRO A 9 -13.94 10.93 7.41
CA PRO A 9 -14.13 10.62 5.99
C PRO A 9 -13.11 9.62 5.46
N GLU A 10 -11.87 9.72 5.93
CA GLU A 10 -10.79 8.82 5.52
C GLU A 10 -10.99 7.38 6.00
N PHE A 11 -11.51 7.20 7.23
CA PHE A 11 -11.87 5.88 7.73
C PHE A 11 -12.95 5.23 6.86
N ALA A 12 -14.01 5.99 6.52
CA ALA A 12 -15.05 5.50 5.63
C ALA A 12 -14.51 5.14 4.23
N SER A 13 -13.63 5.96 3.68
CA SER A 13 -12.96 5.69 2.42
C SER A 13 -12.21 4.37 2.47
N ARG A 14 -11.42 4.11 3.53
CA ARG A 14 -10.69 2.86 3.70
C ARG A 14 -11.61 1.65 3.90
N VAL A 15 -12.70 1.78 4.65
CA VAL A 15 -13.71 0.70 4.81
C VAL A 15 -14.30 0.33 3.45
N ASN A 16 -14.71 1.32 2.65
CA ASN A 16 -15.27 1.07 1.33
C ASN A 16 -14.23 0.47 0.38
N HIS A 17 -13.02 1.01 0.37
CA HIS A 17 -11.90 0.51 -0.43
C HIS A 17 -11.55 -0.96 -0.08
N ALA A 18 -11.52 -1.30 1.20
CA ALA A 18 -11.31 -2.68 1.63
C ALA A 18 -12.41 -3.62 1.14
N CYS A 19 -13.67 -3.16 1.11
CA CYS A 19 -14.76 -3.93 0.55
C CYS A 19 -14.60 -4.13 -0.97
N ASP A 20 -14.19 -3.09 -1.72
CA ASP A 20 -14.01 -3.15 -3.17
C ASP A 20 -12.90 -4.14 -3.58
N ASN A 21 -11.91 -4.32 -2.73
CA ASN A 21 -10.75 -5.19 -2.99
C ASN A 21 -10.86 -6.57 -2.34
N ASN A 22 -11.94 -6.89 -1.65
CA ASN A 22 -12.14 -8.19 -1.02
C ASN A 22 -13.16 -9.03 -1.81
N PRO A 23 -12.74 -10.09 -2.53
CA PRO A 23 -13.63 -10.88 -3.37
C PRO A 23 -14.72 -11.65 -2.60
N LYS A 24 -14.62 -11.74 -1.27
CA LYS A 24 -15.62 -12.38 -0.41
C LYS A 24 -16.79 -11.44 -0.09
N ILE A 25 -16.63 -10.13 -0.34
CA ILE A 25 -17.62 -9.11 -0.02
C ILE A 25 -18.37 -8.75 -1.30
N PRO A 26 -19.71 -8.72 -1.30
CA PRO A 26 -20.49 -8.36 -2.49
C PRO A 26 -20.17 -6.96 -2.99
N ASP A 27 -20.05 -6.79 -4.30
CA ASP A 27 -19.90 -5.49 -4.92
C ASP A 27 -21.13 -4.61 -4.73
N GLY A 28 -20.94 -3.33 -4.44
CA GLY A 28 -21.98 -2.33 -4.34
C GLY A 28 -22.97 -2.57 -3.19
N TRP A 29 -24.21 -2.99 -3.54
CA TRP A 29 -25.29 -3.23 -2.58
C TRP A 29 -25.03 -4.52 -1.78
N GLY A 30 -25.22 -4.47 -0.45
CA GLY A 30 -25.09 -5.65 0.41
C GLY A 30 -23.85 -5.67 1.29
N ARG A 31 -22.85 -4.81 1.07
CA ARG A 31 -21.61 -4.74 1.89
C ARG A 31 -21.89 -4.60 3.37
N GLN A 32 -22.78 -3.67 3.74
CA GLN A 32 -23.16 -3.43 5.13
C GLN A 32 -23.87 -4.63 5.75
N ALA A 33 -24.75 -5.28 4.98
CA ALA A 33 -25.44 -6.49 5.42
C ALA A 33 -24.45 -7.65 5.60
N TYR A 34 -23.48 -7.80 4.69
CA TYR A 34 -22.42 -8.79 4.81
C TYR A 34 -21.60 -8.60 6.08
N VAL A 35 -21.11 -7.38 6.33
CA VAL A 35 -20.36 -7.03 7.54
C VAL A 35 -21.20 -7.34 8.78
N GLN A 36 -22.46 -6.89 8.83
CA GLN A 36 -23.36 -7.17 9.96
C GLN A 36 -23.51 -8.68 10.20
N ALA A 37 -23.75 -9.44 9.15
CA ALA A 37 -23.91 -10.90 9.25
C ALA A 37 -22.64 -11.61 9.80
N GLN A 38 -21.43 -11.13 9.45
CA GLN A 38 -20.20 -11.69 10.04
C GLN A 38 -20.10 -11.41 11.54
N PHE A 39 -20.49 -10.22 11.99
CA PHE A 39 -20.53 -9.88 13.41
C PHE A 39 -21.57 -10.73 14.17
N GLU A 40 -22.75 -10.96 13.60
CA GLU A 40 -23.79 -11.81 14.17
C GLU A 40 -23.30 -13.27 14.30
N LYS A 41 -22.66 -13.82 13.26
CA LYS A 41 -22.06 -15.16 13.28
C LYS A 41 -20.99 -15.30 14.38
N ALA A 42 -20.28 -14.24 14.69
CA ALA A 42 -19.27 -14.21 15.74
C ALA A 42 -19.84 -13.94 17.15
N GLY A 43 -21.17 -13.78 17.27
CA GLY A 43 -21.81 -13.44 18.54
C GLY A 43 -21.51 -12.03 19.04
N ILE A 44 -21.07 -11.14 18.17
CA ILE A 44 -20.74 -9.73 18.53
C ILE A 44 -21.95 -8.86 18.17
N PRO A 45 -22.67 -8.31 19.17
CA PRO A 45 -23.87 -7.50 18.91
C PRO A 45 -23.52 -6.24 18.13
N LEU A 46 -24.17 -6.04 16.96
CA LEU A 46 -23.95 -4.90 16.09
C LEU A 46 -25.26 -4.48 15.43
N SER A 47 -25.62 -3.20 15.60
CA SER A 47 -26.80 -2.64 14.93
C SER A 47 -26.47 -2.22 13.49
N ARG A 48 -27.44 -2.32 12.58
CA ARG A 48 -27.34 -1.83 11.22
C ARG A 48 -26.96 -0.34 11.14
N GLN A 49 -27.48 0.45 12.08
CA GLN A 49 -27.15 1.87 12.18
C GLN A 49 -25.67 2.10 12.48
N SER A 50 -25.06 1.26 13.34
CA SER A 50 -23.62 1.36 13.64
C SER A 50 -22.78 1.06 12.39
N VAL A 51 -23.12 0.01 11.65
CA VAL A 51 -22.44 -0.34 10.39
C VAL A 51 -22.54 0.84 9.40
N ASN A 52 -23.75 1.34 9.18
CA ASN A 52 -23.97 2.47 8.28
C ASN A 52 -23.13 3.70 8.66
N ARG A 53 -23.04 4.03 9.97
CA ARG A 53 -22.21 5.14 10.45
C ARG A 53 -20.72 4.94 10.17
N TRP A 54 -20.22 3.72 10.20
CA TRP A 54 -18.82 3.41 9.84
C TRP A 54 -18.56 3.62 8.36
N PHE A 55 -19.46 3.11 7.50
CA PHE A 55 -19.37 3.27 6.05
C PHE A 55 -19.51 4.73 5.59
N GLN A 56 -20.19 5.55 6.35
CA GLN A 56 -20.38 6.99 6.07
C GLN A 56 -19.37 7.90 6.79
N GLY A 57 -18.51 7.35 7.66
CA GLY A 57 -17.51 8.14 8.39
C GLY A 57 -18.05 8.96 9.56
N TYR A 58 -19.25 8.67 10.03
CA TYR A 58 -19.81 9.36 11.22
C TYR A 58 -19.28 8.81 12.54
N SER A 59 -18.67 7.64 12.55
CA SER A 59 -18.03 7.06 13.74
C SER A 59 -17.02 5.99 13.36
N VAL A 60 -16.06 5.77 14.28
CA VAL A 60 -15.12 4.63 14.22
C VAL A 60 -15.53 3.60 15.27
N PRO A 61 -15.41 2.28 14.99
CA PRO A 61 -15.69 1.26 15.99
C PRO A 61 -14.71 1.31 17.17
N ARG A 62 -15.18 0.88 18.37
CA ARG A 62 -14.27 0.67 19.49
C ARG A 62 -13.37 -0.54 19.26
N LEU A 63 -12.22 -0.58 19.93
CA LEU A 63 -11.11 -1.52 19.69
C LEU A 63 -11.54 -2.97 19.40
N LYS A 64 -12.39 -3.61 20.25
CA LYS A 64 -12.85 -4.99 20.02
C LYS A 64 -13.61 -5.17 18.71
N LYS A 65 -14.46 -4.21 18.35
CA LYS A 65 -15.22 -4.24 17.09
C LYS A 65 -14.36 -3.84 15.91
N LEU A 66 -13.38 -2.96 16.11
CA LEU A 66 -12.41 -2.56 15.11
C LEU A 66 -11.56 -3.76 14.66
N ASN A 67 -10.97 -4.47 15.62
CA ASN A 67 -10.15 -5.65 15.36
C ASN A 67 -10.94 -6.74 14.61
N PHE A 68 -12.21 -6.91 14.97
CA PHE A 68 -13.06 -7.85 14.25
C PHE A 68 -13.45 -7.34 12.85
N LEU A 69 -13.72 -6.03 12.70
CA LEU A 69 -13.98 -5.41 11.39
C LEU A 69 -12.77 -5.58 10.46
N ALA A 70 -11.56 -5.31 10.94
CA ALA A 70 -10.33 -5.50 10.17
C ALA A 70 -10.18 -6.94 9.68
N LYS A 71 -10.49 -7.94 10.53
CA LYS A 71 -10.51 -9.37 10.13
C LYS A 71 -11.58 -9.68 9.07
N VAL A 72 -12.79 -9.12 9.21
CA VAL A 72 -13.87 -9.31 8.23
C VAL A 72 -13.51 -8.71 6.87
N LEU A 73 -12.86 -7.55 6.89
CA LEU A 73 -12.40 -6.85 5.69
C LEU A 73 -11.09 -7.43 5.12
N ASP A 74 -10.40 -8.29 5.89
CA ASP A 74 -9.08 -8.86 5.55
C ASP A 74 -8.01 -7.78 5.37
N VAL A 75 -7.93 -6.84 6.34
CA VAL A 75 -7.00 -5.71 6.34
C VAL A 75 -6.30 -5.56 7.68
N ASP A 76 -5.16 -4.86 7.69
CA ASP A 76 -4.48 -4.46 8.92
C ASP A 76 -5.28 -3.40 9.71
N GLU A 77 -5.27 -3.52 11.04
CA GLU A 77 -6.01 -2.63 11.94
C GLU A 77 -5.46 -1.19 11.91
N GLY A 78 -4.13 -1.05 11.88
CA GLY A 78 -3.45 0.25 11.81
C GLY A 78 -3.73 0.93 10.47
N TRP A 79 -3.70 0.17 9.38
CA TRP A 79 -4.10 0.68 8.08
C TRP A 79 -5.57 1.14 8.08
N LEU A 80 -6.47 0.36 8.63
CA LEU A 80 -7.90 0.69 8.64
C LEU A 80 -8.17 2.00 9.39
N VAL A 81 -7.50 2.24 10.52
CA VAL A 81 -7.72 3.44 11.36
C VAL A 81 -6.93 4.64 10.89
N PHE A 82 -5.65 4.46 10.61
CA PHE A 82 -4.71 5.56 10.40
C PHE A 82 -4.25 5.69 8.94
N GLY A 83 -4.55 4.70 8.09
CA GLY A 83 -3.98 4.62 6.74
C GLY A 83 -2.50 4.24 6.74
N ALA A 84 -1.95 3.90 7.91
CA ALA A 84 -0.58 3.45 8.02
C ALA A 84 -0.42 2.12 7.26
N MET A 85 0.59 2.04 6.38
CA MET A 85 0.94 0.75 5.77
C MET A 85 1.37 -0.20 6.89
N PRO A 86 0.89 -1.47 6.88
CA PRO A 86 1.33 -2.43 7.88
C PRO A 86 2.85 -2.54 7.82
N GLU A 87 3.49 -2.34 8.95
CA GLU A 87 4.86 -2.78 9.12
C GLU A 87 4.83 -4.30 8.94
N GLY A 88 5.53 -4.81 7.91
CA GLY A 88 5.50 -6.23 7.59
C GLY A 88 5.79 -7.04 8.86
N GLU A 89 5.06 -8.13 9.09
CA GLU A 89 5.24 -9.00 10.27
C GLU A 89 6.70 -9.49 10.44
N HIS A 90 7.52 -9.29 9.40
CA HIS A 90 8.92 -9.65 9.33
C HIS A 90 9.89 -8.57 9.83
N HIS A 91 9.45 -7.31 10.07
CA HIS A 91 10.33 -6.27 10.67
C HIS A 91 10.99 -6.70 11.99
N ARG A 92 10.42 -7.68 12.69
CA ARG A 92 11.02 -8.22 13.92
C ARG A 92 12.21 -9.16 13.69
N LYS A 93 12.43 -9.66 12.44
CA LYS A 93 13.49 -10.63 12.13
C LYS A 93 14.61 -10.08 11.24
N THR A 94 14.37 -9.00 10.50
CA THR A 94 15.41 -8.36 9.67
C THR A 94 16.39 -7.59 10.55
N ARG A 95 17.66 -7.94 10.45
CA ARG A 95 18.74 -7.32 11.25
C ARG A 95 18.86 -5.81 11.07
N HIS A 96 18.40 -5.26 9.94
CA HIS A 96 18.42 -3.82 9.63
C HIS A 96 17.34 -3.51 8.58
N PRO A 97 16.06 -3.31 8.97
CA PRO A 97 15.02 -2.90 8.03
C PRO A 97 15.39 -1.55 7.40
N ILE A 98 15.05 -1.37 6.14
CA ILE A 98 15.17 -0.07 5.48
C ILE A 98 13.99 0.78 5.96
N ASP A 99 14.29 1.94 6.55
CA ASP A 99 13.26 2.95 6.82
C ASP A 99 12.72 3.49 5.50
N ILE A 100 11.38 3.52 5.37
CA ILE A 100 10.73 3.97 4.14
C ILE A 100 11.06 5.42 3.82
N SER A 101 11.22 6.28 4.82
CA SER A 101 11.62 7.67 4.63
C SER A 101 13.02 7.76 4.05
N GLY A 102 13.94 6.92 4.51
CA GLY A 102 15.28 6.79 3.95
C GLY A 102 15.28 6.28 2.52
N ALA A 103 14.43 5.31 2.20
CA ALA A 103 14.26 4.79 0.84
C ALA A 103 13.74 5.88 -0.13
N ILE A 104 12.75 6.67 0.30
CA ILE A 104 12.21 7.79 -0.48
C ILE A 104 13.31 8.84 -0.73
N GLN A 105 14.07 9.23 0.31
CA GLN A 105 15.16 10.20 0.19
C GLN A 105 16.27 9.70 -0.73
N LEU A 106 16.63 8.42 -0.65
CA LEU A 106 17.63 7.81 -1.53
C LEU A 106 17.18 7.90 -2.99
N VAL A 107 15.95 7.46 -3.30
CA VAL A 107 15.43 7.47 -4.68
C VAL A 107 15.33 8.90 -5.21
N THR A 108 14.74 9.82 -4.44
CA THR A 108 14.61 11.23 -4.87
C THR A 108 15.96 11.90 -5.03
N GLY A 109 16.93 11.60 -4.15
CA GLY A 109 18.30 12.12 -4.25
C GLY A 109 18.98 11.67 -5.54
N LEU A 110 18.93 10.39 -5.87
CA LEU A 110 19.52 9.86 -7.11
C LEU A 110 18.85 10.43 -8.36
N LEU A 111 17.52 10.49 -8.39
CA LEU A 111 16.79 11.09 -9.51
C LEU A 111 17.15 12.58 -9.70
N THR A 112 17.30 13.31 -8.60
CA THR A 112 17.69 14.73 -8.63
C THR A 112 19.11 14.91 -9.12
N MET A 113 20.04 14.06 -8.70
CA MET A 113 21.43 14.08 -9.19
C MET A 113 21.50 13.84 -10.70
N ASP A 114 20.60 13.03 -11.25
CA ASP A 114 20.48 12.77 -12.69
C ASP A 114 19.66 13.84 -13.44
N GLY A 115 19.26 14.93 -12.77
CA GLY A 115 18.60 16.09 -13.39
C GLY A 115 17.07 16.03 -13.40
N ALA A 116 16.43 15.12 -12.65
CA ALA A 116 15.00 15.19 -12.44
C ALA A 116 14.63 16.23 -11.38
N ILE A 117 13.41 16.77 -11.47
CA ILE A 117 12.83 17.64 -10.44
C ILE A 117 11.89 16.79 -9.60
N CYS A 118 12.16 16.69 -8.29
CA CYS A 118 11.37 15.91 -7.36
C CYS A 118 10.66 16.83 -6.35
N ALA A 119 9.40 16.49 -6.02
CA ALA A 119 8.61 17.12 -4.97
C ALA A 119 7.93 16.06 -4.12
N PHE A 120 8.07 16.12 -2.80
CA PHE A 120 7.41 15.20 -1.88
C PHE A 120 5.89 15.40 -1.91
N ALA A 121 5.18 14.31 -1.62
CA ALA A 121 3.72 14.34 -1.49
C ALA A 121 3.31 15.14 -0.24
N GLU A 122 2.17 15.81 -0.34
CA GLU A 122 1.54 16.53 0.77
C GLU A 122 0.59 15.60 1.56
N PRO A 123 0.25 15.93 2.81
CA PRO A 123 -0.62 15.10 3.64
C PRO A 123 -2.00 14.80 3.03
N ASN A 124 -2.50 15.66 2.14
CA ASN A 124 -3.80 15.51 1.48
C ASN A 124 -3.73 14.82 0.12
N ASP A 125 -2.54 14.39 -0.28
CA ASP A 125 -2.37 13.63 -1.53
C ASP A 125 -2.97 12.22 -1.41
N GLU A 126 -3.11 11.54 -2.54
CA GLU A 126 -3.63 10.18 -2.57
C GLU A 126 -2.76 9.19 -1.77
N ALA A 127 -3.39 8.22 -1.16
CA ALA A 127 -2.71 7.17 -0.43
C ALA A 127 -1.70 6.41 -1.31
N GLY A 128 -0.48 6.26 -0.82
CA GLY A 128 0.62 5.59 -1.51
C GLY A 128 1.46 6.50 -2.41
N LEU A 129 1.06 7.73 -2.68
CA LEU A 129 1.93 8.70 -3.34
C LEU A 129 2.97 9.21 -2.33
N HIS A 130 4.27 9.04 -2.66
CA HIS A 130 5.35 9.51 -1.80
C HIS A 130 6.03 10.76 -2.36
N PHE A 131 6.16 10.84 -3.68
CA PHE A 131 6.70 12.01 -4.36
C PHE A 131 6.25 12.07 -5.82
N ARG A 132 6.38 13.25 -6.40
CA ARG A 132 6.25 13.49 -7.84
C ARG A 132 7.60 13.76 -8.43
N THR A 133 7.85 13.32 -9.65
CA THR A 133 9.07 13.67 -10.36
C THR A 133 8.75 14.11 -11.79
N VAL A 134 9.54 15.08 -12.28
CA VAL A 134 9.48 15.55 -13.66
C VAL A 134 10.84 15.34 -14.29
N TYR A 135 10.86 14.64 -15.42
CA TYR A 135 12.07 14.42 -16.20
C TYR A 135 11.76 14.52 -17.70
N LYS A 136 12.50 15.35 -18.42
CA LYS A 136 12.30 15.62 -19.86
C LYS A 136 10.84 15.93 -20.24
N GLY A 137 10.16 16.74 -19.40
CA GLY A 137 8.75 17.13 -19.59
C GLY A 137 7.72 16.06 -19.29
N ARG A 138 8.12 14.86 -18.89
CA ARG A 138 7.19 13.81 -18.40
C ARG A 138 7.03 13.90 -16.90
N HIS A 139 5.80 13.67 -16.45
CA HIS A 139 5.42 13.69 -15.03
C HIS A 139 5.18 12.26 -14.55
N PHE A 140 5.77 11.91 -13.41
CA PHE A 140 5.61 10.63 -12.76
C PHE A 140 5.10 10.83 -11.33
N ARG A 141 4.13 10.02 -10.94
CA ARG A 141 3.60 9.92 -9.57
C ARG A 141 4.22 8.68 -8.96
N CYS A 142 5.00 8.83 -7.92
CA CYS A 142 5.92 7.81 -7.46
C CYS A 142 5.53 7.25 -6.10
N HIS A 143 5.50 5.93 -6.04
CA HIS A 143 5.38 5.12 -4.83
C HIS A 143 6.73 4.45 -4.58
N CYS A 144 7.24 4.50 -3.37
CA CYS A 144 8.48 3.86 -2.99
C CYS A 144 8.21 2.83 -1.90
N VAL A 145 8.74 1.64 -2.03
CA VAL A 145 8.64 0.58 -1.03
C VAL A 145 10.01 0.03 -0.70
N ALA A 146 10.22 -0.28 0.56
CA ALA A 146 11.43 -0.96 1.03
C ALA A 146 11.16 -2.46 1.12
N ALA A 147 12.11 -3.26 0.65
CA ALA A 147 11.98 -4.71 0.69
C ALA A 147 12.46 -5.28 2.02
N ASP A 148 11.66 -6.18 2.57
CA ASP A 148 12.03 -7.04 3.68
C ASP A 148 12.63 -8.35 3.17
N THR A 149 13.63 -8.88 3.88
CA THR A 149 14.22 -10.19 3.57
C THR A 149 13.34 -11.28 4.17
N THR A 150 13.07 -12.33 3.37
CA THR A 150 12.36 -13.55 3.78
C THR A 150 13.30 -14.75 3.68
N ASP A 151 12.84 -15.91 4.12
CA ASP A 151 13.64 -17.16 4.01
C ASP A 151 13.83 -17.59 2.54
N GLU A 152 12.94 -17.17 1.63
CA GLU A 152 12.93 -17.54 0.20
C GLU A 152 13.32 -16.40 -0.74
N GLY A 153 13.65 -15.21 -0.21
CA GLY A 153 13.98 -14.03 -1.02
C GLY A 153 13.61 -12.72 -0.36
N TYR A 154 12.76 -11.96 -1.01
CA TYR A 154 12.35 -10.63 -0.55
C TYR A 154 10.83 -10.47 -0.67
N ARG A 155 10.29 -9.59 0.16
CA ARG A 155 8.87 -9.22 0.18
C ARG A 155 8.71 -7.70 0.27
N VAL A 156 7.72 -7.17 -0.43
CA VAL A 156 7.28 -5.78 -0.30
C VAL A 156 5.77 -5.71 -0.11
N VAL A 157 5.35 -4.63 0.55
CA VAL A 157 3.94 -4.26 0.66
C VAL A 157 3.71 -3.01 -0.17
N VAL A 158 2.84 -3.11 -1.17
CA VAL A 158 2.56 -2.06 -2.15
C VAL A 158 1.19 -1.46 -1.88
N SER A 159 1.06 -0.15 -2.10
CA SER A 159 -0.24 0.54 -2.02
C SER A 159 -1.25 -0.07 -2.99
N PRO A 160 -2.52 -0.21 -2.61
CA PRO A 160 -3.57 -0.68 -3.52
C PRO A 160 -3.79 0.28 -4.72
N ASN A 161 -3.35 1.54 -4.61
CA ASN A 161 -3.43 2.52 -5.69
C ASN A 161 -2.29 2.42 -6.71
N TYR A 162 -1.50 1.34 -6.67
CA TYR A 162 -0.33 1.11 -7.54
C TYR A 162 -0.60 1.31 -9.04
N ALA A 163 -1.83 1.10 -9.49
CA ALA A 163 -2.19 1.19 -10.92
C ALA A 163 -1.89 2.57 -11.54
N ASN A 164 -1.94 3.62 -10.72
CA ASN A 164 -1.70 5.01 -11.13
C ASN A 164 -0.34 5.55 -10.68
N LEU A 165 0.52 4.69 -10.13
CA LEU A 165 1.79 5.08 -9.54
C LEU A 165 2.95 4.33 -10.20
N THR A 166 4.07 5.03 -10.38
CA THR A 166 5.35 4.40 -10.69
C THR A 166 5.92 3.82 -9.40
N THR A 167 5.97 2.50 -9.29
CA THR A 167 6.42 1.83 -8.07
C THR A 167 7.92 1.53 -8.11
N PHE A 168 8.66 2.07 -7.14
CA PHE A 168 10.07 1.76 -6.90
C PHE A 168 10.21 0.80 -5.73
N ILE A 169 10.93 -0.30 -5.95
CA ILE A 169 11.36 -1.20 -4.89
C ILE A 169 12.81 -0.89 -4.54
N VAL A 170 13.07 -0.61 -3.27
CA VAL A 170 14.42 -0.41 -2.74
C VAL A 170 14.82 -1.63 -1.93
N VAL A 171 15.90 -2.27 -2.32
CA VAL A 171 16.45 -3.45 -1.65
C VAL A 171 17.83 -3.13 -1.11
N ARG A 172 18.07 -3.44 0.15
CA ARG A 172 19.42 -3.51 0.70
C ARG A 172 19.99 -4.89 0.40
N TYR A 173 20.95 -4.97 -0.53
CA TYR A 173 21.54 -6.23 -0.94
C TYR A 173 22.63 -6.67 0.06
N GLU A 174 23.65 -5.84 0.24
CA GLU A 174 24.73 -6.04 1.23
C GLU A 174 25.22 -4.68 1.74
N GLY A 175 25.39 -4.54 3.07
CA GLY A 175 25.94 -3.32 3.67
C GLY A 175 25.25 -2.05 3.20
N TRP A 176 25.92 -1.24 2.40
CA TRP A 176 25.43 0.00 1.78
C TRP A 176 25.09 -0.18 0.28
N ASP A 177 25.08 -1.40 -0.26
CA ASP A 177 24.61 -1.68 -1.62
C ASP A 177 23.08 -1.66 -1.62
N PHE A 178 22.52 -0.54 -2.05
CA PHE A 178 21.09 -0.38 -2.29
C PHE A 178 20.80 -0.53 -3.78
N ARG A 179 19.83 -1.37 -4.11
CA ARG A 179 19.37 -1.61 -5.48
C ARG A 179 17.95 -1.12 -5.61
N ILE A 180 17.69 -0.42 -6.70
CA ILE A 180 16.38 0.17 -6.99
C ILE A 180 15.84 -0.46 -8.27
N PHE A 181 14.59 -0.87 -8.21
CA PHE A 181 13.89 -1.50 -9.33
C PHE A 181 12.58 -0.78 -9.58
N LYS A 182 12.16 -0.69 -10.84
CA LYS A 182 10.84 -0.21 -11.23
C LYS A 182 9.96 -1.40 -11.58
N ILE A 183 8.83 -1.54 -10.92
CA ILE A 183 7.86 -2.60 -11.19
C ILE A 183 6.63 -1.99 -11.86
N VAL A 184 6.21 -2.65 -12.94
CA VAL A 184 5.04 -2.19 -13.70
C VAL A 184 3.73 -2.66 -13.04
N PRO A 185 2.64 -1.85 -13.10
CA PRO A 185 1.37 -2.19 -12.48
C PRO A 185 0.78 -3.54 -12.91
N GLY A 186 1.03 -3.95 -14.15
CA GLY A 186 0.55 -5.23 -14.68
C GLY A 186 1.08 -6.43 -13.89
N VAL A 187 2.35 -6.41 -13.54
CA VAL A 187 3.00 -7.48 -12.75
C VAL A 187 2.47 -7.47 -11.31
N ILE A 188 2.33 -6.30 -10.70
CA ILE A 188 1.74 -6.19 -9.36
C ILE A 188 0.34 -6.80 -9.34
N LYS A 189 -0.45 -6.54 -10.40
CA LYS A 189 -1.80 -7.09 -10.54
C LYS A 189 -1.84 -8.61 -10.70
N SER A 190 -0.92 -9.17 -11.50
CA SER A 190 -0.94 -10.60 -11.86
C SER A 190 -0.30 -11.49 -10.79
N THR A 191 0.70 -11.00 -10.07
CA THR A 191 1.52 -11.80 -9.13
C THR A 191 1.32 -11.42 -7.67
N GLY A 192 0.78 -10.22 -7.41
CA GLY A 192 0.58 -9.75 -6.04
C GLY A 192 -0.54 -10.48 -5.32
N GLU A 193 -0.31 -10.81 -4.05
CA GLU A 193 -1.35 -11.29 -3.15
C GLU A 193 -2.15 -10.08 -2.64
N HIS A 194 -3.38 -9.96 -3.11
CA HIS A 194 -4.26 -8.85 -2.77
C HIS A 194 -4.96 -9.10 -1.43
N ARG A 195 -4.73 -8.22 -0.47
CA ARG A 195 -5.42 -8.18 0.82
C ARG A 195 -6.06 -6.82 0.97
N GLY A 196 -7.36 -6.69 0.82
CA GLY A 196 -8.22 -5.51 0.94
C GLY A 196 -7.60 -4.11 1.06
N GLY A 197 -6.59 -3.92 1.87
CA GLY A 197 -5.91 -2.64 2.09
C GLY A 197 -4.53 -2.47 1.44
N PHE A 198 -3.96 -3.53 0.86
CA PHE A 198 -2.62 -3.51 0.26
C PHE A 198 -2.36 -4.74 -0.62
N VAL A 199 -1.23 -4.73 -1.31
CA VAL A 199 -0.78 -5.85 -2.14
C VAL A 199 0.60 -6.30 -1.67
N THR A 200 0.77 -7.59 -1.41
CA THR A 200 2.05 -8.19 -1.06
C THR A 200 2.68 -8.82 -2.29
N LEU A 201 3.95 -8.54 -2.53
CA LEU A 201 4.74 -9.15 -3.61
C LEU A 201 5.93 -9.87 -3.02
N ASP A 202 6.08 -11.15 -3.36
CA ASP A 202 7.28 -11.93 -3.11
C ASP A 202 8.14 -11.98 -4.37
N PHE A 203 9.46 -11.87 -4.21
CA PHE A 203 10.39 -11.87 -5.34
C PHE A 203 11.79 -12.32 -4.93
N THR A 204 12.58 -12.66 -5.94
CA THR A 204 14.01 -12.96 -5.80
C THR A 204 14.84 -11.94 -6.57
N ILE A 205 16.14 -11.87 -6.25
CA ILE A 205 17.07 -10.98 -6.94
C ILE A 205 18.17 -11.82 -7.58
N SER A 206 18.36 -11.63 -8.88
CA SER A 206 19.59 -12.02 -9.57
C SER A 206 20.62 -10.89 -9.47
N LYS A 207 21.80 -11.05 -10.10
CA LYS A 207 22.90 -10.05 -10.00
C LYS A 207 22.45 -8.61 -10.29
N GLU A 208 21.62 -8.38 -11.32
CA GLU A 208 21.25 -7.05 -11.81
C GLU A 208 19.74 -6.87 -12.05
N ALA A 209 18.95 -7.86 -11.68
CA ALA A 209 17.50 -7.84 -11.89
C ALA A 209 16.73 -8.36 -10.69
N VAL A 210 15.50 -7.90 -10.52
CA VAL A 210 14.50 -8.50 -9.66
C VAL A 210 13.62 -9.43 -10.51
N ILE A 211 13.30 -10.60 -9.97
CA ILE A 211 12.46 -11.61 -10.62
C ILE A 211 11.13 -11.69 -9.85
N VAL A 212 10.06 -11.27 -10.49
CA VAL A 212 8.69 -11.26 -9.93
C VAL A 212 7.79 -12.09 -10.85
N GLY A 213 7.19 -13.16 -10.34
CA GLY A 213 6.30 -14.00 -11.15
C GLY A 213 6.95 -14.63 -12.38
N GLY A 214 8.27 -14.76 -12.38
CA GLY A 214 9.04 -15.28 -13.53
C GLY A 214 9.45 -14.22 -14.57
N GLU A 215 9.05 -12.96 -14.39
CA GLU A 215 9.49 -11.82 -15.20
C GLU A 215 10.69 -11.12 -14.57
N GLU A 216 11.65 -10.69 -15.38
CA GLU A 216 12.85 -9.98 -14.94
C GLU A 216 12.72 -8.48 -15.14
N PHE A 217 13.00 -7.71 -14.07
CA PHE A 217 13.02 -6.24 -14.10
C PHE A 217 14.43 -5.78 -13.76
N PRO A 218 15.09 -5.04 -14.67
CA PRO A 218 16.47 -4.61 -14.45
C PRO A 218 16.55 -3.57 -13.33
N ARG A 219 17.74 -3.52 -12.71
CA ARG A 219 18.09 -2.45 -11.78
C ARG A 219 18.03 -1.10 -12.49
N ILE A 220 17.45 -0.10 -11.86
CA ILE A 220 17.52 1.28 -12.33
C ILE A 220 18.95 1.79 -12.11
N GLN A 221 19.59 2.25 -13.18
CA GLN A 221 20.94 2.81 -13.18
C GLN A 221 20.95 4.30 -13.43
N SER A 222 19.90 4.83 -14.06
CA SER A 222 19.74 6.25 -14.34
C SER A 222 18.27 6.66 -14.39
N VAL A 223 18.00 7.97 -14.32
CA VAL A 223 16.64 8.51 -14.45
C VAL A 223 16.04 8.25 -15.83
N SER A 224 16.84 8.03 -16.87
CA SER A 224 16.34 7.69 -18.22
C SER A 224 15.61 6.36 -18.26
N ASP A 225 15.89 5.44 -17.31
CA ASP A 225 15.19 4.15 -17.17
C ASP A 225 13.72 4.32 -16.76
N LEU A 226 13.32 5.53 -16.31
CA LEU A 226 11.91 5.87 -16.09
C LEU A 226 11.12 5.98 -17.39
N LEU A 227 11.80 6.25 -18.51
CA LEU A 227 11.16 6.50 -19.81
C LEU A 227 10.85 5.21 -20.58
N VAL A 228 11.40 4.09 -20.16
CA VAL A 228 11.24 2.75 -20.76
C VAL A 228 10.06 1.99 -20.20
#